data_1abf659815d672a55544c22cf859fc47
#
_entry.id   1abf659815d672a55544c22cf859fc47
#
_cell.length_a   1.000
_cell.length_b   1.000
_cell.length_c   1.000
_cell.angle_alpha   90.00
_cell.angle_beta   90.00
_cell.angle_gamma   90.00
#
_symmetry.space_group_name_H-M   'P 1'
#
loop_
_entity.id
_entity.type
_entity.pdbx_description
1 polymer ?
#
loop_
_entity_poly.entity_id
_entity_poly.type
_entity_poly.pdbx_seq_one_letter_code
_entity_poly.pdbx_strand_id
1 'polypeptide(L)'
;MPGSSRPPIAGVAIVLVAASLFGTLGPLSRFAYDAGMEPLAFVAWRGGIGFLATAAFVAWRIARRGERLTRLADLDGRARLSLAIAAGMGFTLNLSMFIAFDRITVALALLGFYTYPVLVAVGNVLLGREPLDRRRVVALVLAVMGMVAVVASQLDPAAGIRFDAIGVGLALAAACSQAVFVILSRSGYRVVPADQAMAVVLAVTVGCSLALAVATGATATLAYPLEAPSVVPLLSFTGLFAAAIPSMLFLTGIRLVGGTGAGILMLFEPVVGVALAAWLLGEGLATIQVVGGLAILAAALILQRAAPPGERVVAAPAVEADTPAADPVPPPLPLRGSEGSQP
;
A
#
# COMPACT_ATOMS: atom_id res chain seq x y z
N MET A 1 -19.71 -9.96 -25.06
CA MET A 1 -18.77 -8.90 -24.65
C MET A 1 -18.77 -8.85 -23.13
N PRO A 2 -17.69 -9.16 -22.40
CA PRO A 2 -17.66 -9.02 -20.96
C PRO A 2 -17.60 -7.52 -20.66
N GLY A 3 -18.58 -7.04 -19.89
CA GLY A 3 -18.75 -5.65 -19.54
C GLY A 3 -17.49 -5.09 -18.87
N SER A 4 -17.03 -3.93 -19.34
CA SER A 4 -15.99 -3.14 -18.71
C SER A 4 -16.49 -2.66 -17.35
N SER A 5 -16.27 -3.46 -16.30
CA SER A 5 -16.57 -3.03 -14.95
C SER A 5 -15.60 -1.89 -14.58
N ARG A 6 -16.16 -0.69 -14.37
CA ARG A 6 -15.40 0.45 -13.83
C ARG A 6 -14.78 0.04 -12.47
N PRO A 7 -13.62 0.59 -12.10
CA PRO A 7 -13.11 0.36 -10.75
C PRO A 7 -14.22 0.73 -9.74
N PRO A 8 -14.45 -0.10 -8.73
CA PRO A 8 -15.54 0.18 -7.80
C PRO A 8 -15.26 1.52 -7.13
N ILE A 9 -16.25 2.42 -7.15
CA ILE A 9 -16.16 3.75 -6.49
C ILE A 9 -15.66 3.61 -5.06
N ALA A 10 -16.08 2.54 -4.39
CA ALA A 10 -15.59 2.19 -3.05
C ALA A 10 -14.06 2.02 -3.00
N GLY A 11 -13.44 1.41 -4.02
CA GLY A 11 -11.98 1.24 -4.04
C GLY A 11 -11.23 2.57 -4.15
N VAL A 12 -11.75 3.50 -4.98
CA VAL A 12 -11.19 4.86 -5.10
C VAL A 12 -11.34 5.61 -3.79
N ALA A 13 -12.55 5.60 -3.19
CA ALA A 13 -12.82 6.26 -1.91
C ALA A 13 -11.92 5.73 -0.78
N ILE A 14 -11.76 4.40 -0.70
CA ILE A 14 -10.90 3.76 0.30
C ILE A 14 -9.44 4.26 0.20
N VAL A 15 -8.89 4.36 -1.02
CA VAL A 15 -7.51 4.85 -1.22
C VAL A 15 -7.41 6.34 -0.90
N LEU A 16 -8.39 7.16 -1.28
CA LEU A 16 -8.40 8.60 -0.94
C LEU A 16 -8.48 8.82 0.58
N VAL A 17 -9.28 8.04 1.30
CA VAL A 17 -9.31 8.07 2.77
C VAL A 17 -7.96 7.65 3.35
N ALA A 18 -7.32 6.61 2.82
CA ALA A 18 -5.98 6.21 3.24
C ALA A 18 -4.96 7.32 3.01
N ALA A 19 -4.97 7.96 1.83
CA ALA A 19 -4.11 9.09 1.49
C ALA A 19 -4.32 10.27 2.43
N SER A 20 -5.58 10.57 2.77
CA SER A 20 -5.91 11.65 3.72
C SER A 20 -5.35 11.39 5.11
N LEU A 21 -5.41 10.16 5.58
CA LEU A 21 -4.87 9.77 6.89
C LEU A 21 -3.34 9.79 6.88
N PHE A 22 -2.68 9.30 5.83
CA PHE A 22 -1.23 9.39 5.70
C PHE A 22 -0.74 10.83 5.56
N GLY A 23 -1.51 11.72 4.93
CA GLY A 23 -1.16 13.14 4.78
C GLY A 23 -0.94 13.87 6.11
N THR A 24 -1.45 13.35 7.22
CA THR A 24 -1.18 13.90 8.56
C THR A 24 0.21 13.55 9.09
N LEU A 25 0.90 12.58 8.48
CA LEU A 25 2.06 11.93 9.08
C LEU A 25 3.32 12.81 9.06
N GLY A 26 3.54 13.55 7.98
CA GLY A 26 4.70 14.45 7.86
C GLY A 26 4.79 15.47 9.00
N PRO A 27 3.75 16.31 9.20
CA PRO A 27 3.71 17.24 10.33
C PRO A 27 3.80 16.54 11.70
N LEU A 28 3.11 15.43 11.89
CA LEU A 28 3.08 14.72 13.17
C LEU A 28 4.43 14.08 13.53
N SER A 29 5.20 13.58 12.56
CA SER A 29 6.55 13.09 12.82
C SER A 29 7.48 14.20 13.26
N ARG A 30 7.31 15.41 12.72
CA ARG A 30 8.09 16.57 13.10
C ARG A 30 7.88 16.94 14.57
N PHE A 31 6.65 16.96 15.05
CA PHE A 31 6.37 17.18 16.47
C PHE A 31 7.04 16.15 17.39
N ALA A 32 7.14 14.88 16.96
CA ALA A 32 7.87 13.86 17.72
C ALA A 32 9.37 14.16 17.77
N TYR A 33 9.97 14.60 16.65
CA TYR A 33 11.41 14.93 16.58
C TYR A 33 11.73 16.21 17.35
N ASP A 34 10.89 17.23 17.26
CA ASP A 34 11.04 18.47 18.02
C ASP A 34 10.92 18.22 19.54
N ALA A 35 10.18 17.18 19.93
CA ALA A 35 10.15 16.71 21.31
C ALA A 35 11.39 15.89 21.74
N GLY A 36 12.34 15.62 20.82
CA GLY A 36 13.57 14.87 21.09
C GLY A 36 13.53 13.37 20.73
N MET A 37 12.47 12.91 20.07
CA MET A 37 12.35 11.51 19.70
C MET A 37 13.15 11.20 18.42
N GLU A 38 13.90 10.10 18.41
CA GLU A 38 14.63 9.66 17.23
C GLU A 38 13.74 8.91 16.22
N PRO A 39 14.09 8.96 14.89
CA PRO A 39 13.31 8.28 13.84
C PRO A 39 13.09 6.79 14.09
N LEU A 40 14.12 6.06 14.56
CA LEU A 40 14.00 4.63 14.85
C LEU A 40 12.98 4.34 15.95
N ALA A 41 13.00 5.13 17.02
CA ALA A 41 12.05 5.01 18.12
C ALA A 41 10.62 5.33 17.64
N PHE A 42 10.46 6.39 16.83
CA PHE A 42 9.17 6.75 16.26
C PHE A 42 8.59 5.62 15.39
N VAL A 43 9.40 5.02 14.49
CA VAL A 43 8.97 3.88 13.66
C VAL A 43 8.58 2.68 14.52
N ALA A 44 9.39 2.34 15.54
CA ALA A 44 9.14 1.20 16.41
C ALA A 44 7.83 1.36 17.20
N TRP A 45 7.64 2.50 17.88
CA TRP A 45 6.45 2.74 18.71
C TRP A 45 5.18 2.91 17.89
N ARG A 46 5.22 3.73 16.84
CA ARG A 46 4.11 3.88 15.91
C ARG A 46 3.72 2.55 15.27
N GLY A 47 4.74 1.79 14.81
CA GLY A 47 4.54 0.45 14.25
C GLY A 47 3.97 -0.52 15.28
N GLY A 48 4.44 -0.48 16.53
CA GLY A 48 3.96 -1.33 17.62
C GLY A 48 2.50 -1.07 17.98
N ILE A 49 2.13 0.20 18.14
CA ILE A 49 0.72 0.57 18.39
C ILE A 49 -0.15 0.20 17.19
N GLY A 50 0.34 0.46 15.97
CA GLY A 50 -0.34 0.05 14.74
C GLY A 50 -0.50 -1.46 14.63
N PHE A 51 0.51 -2.24 15.00
CA PHE A 51 0.44 -3.70 15.06
C PHE A 51 -0.63 -4.17 16.06
N LEU A 52 -0.60 -3.65 17.27
CA LEU A 52 -1.57 -4.02 18.31
C LEU A 52 -3.00 -3.70 17.90
N ALA A 53 -3.23 -2.53 17.31
CA ALA A 53 -4.54 -2.13 16.80
C ALA A 53 -5.03 -3.05 15.67
N THR A 54 -4.14 -3.36 14.72
CA THR A 54 -4.47 -4.25 13.59
C THR A 54 -4.69 -5.68 14.06
N ALA A 55 -3.86 -6.19 14.98
CA ALA A 55 -4.01 -7.51 15.57
C ALA A 55 -5.31 -7.63 16.38
N ALA A 56 -5.66 -6.61 17.16
CA ALA A 56 -6.93 -6.53 17.87
C ALA A 56 -8.13 -6.55 16.91
N PHE A 57 -8.05 -5.82 15.79
CA PHE A 57 -9.08 -5.85 14.76
C PHE A 57 -9.21 -7.24 14.13
N VAL A 58 -8.10 -7.91 13.79
CA VAL A 58 -8.10 -9.29 13.26
C VAL A 58 -8.72 -10.24 14.28
N ALA A 59 -8.34 -10.16 15.55
CA ALA A 59 -8.90 -10.99 16.63
C ALA A 59 -10.40 -10.75 16.80
N TRP A 60 -10.84 -9.49 16.80
CA TRP A 60 -12.26 -9.13 16.85
C TRP A 60 -13.05 -9.71 15.67
N ARG A 61 -12.51 -9.61 14.44
CA ARG A 61 -13.14 -10.16 13.23
C ARG A 61 -13.29 -11.67 13.31
N ILE A 62 -12.27 -12.38 13.77
CA ILE A 62 -12.31 -13.82 13.99
C ILE A 62 -13.38 -14.18 15.02
N ALA A 63 -13.40 -13.51 16.18
CA ALA A 63 -14.33 -13.78 17.25
C ALA A 63 -15.80 -13.50 16.86
N ARG A 64 -16.04 -12.43 16.06
CA ARG A 64 -17.40 -12.01 15.69
C ARG A 64 -17.96 -12.70 14.46
N ARG A 65 -17.10 -13.03 13.48
CA ARG A 65 -17.53 -13.58 12.19
C ARG A 65 -17.21 -15.07 12.02
N GLY A 66 -16.54 -15.69 12.99
CA GLY A 66 -16.11 -17.09 12.90
C GLY A 66 -15.11 -17.35 11.78
N GLU A 67 -14.48 -16.32 11.24
CA GLU A 67 -13.49 -16.46 10.18
C GLU A 67 -12.22 -17.12 10.73
N ARG A 68 -11.55 -17.91 9.92
CA ARG A 68 -10.30 -18.56 10.32
C ARG A 68 -9.11 -17.71 9.94
N LEU A 69 -8.12 -17.68 10.83
CA LEU A 69 -6.82 -17.08 10.53
C LEU A 69 -6.14 -17.89 9.41
N THR A 70 -5.67 -17.20 8.37
CA THR A 70 -4.82 -17.84 7.36
C THR A 70 -3.46 -18.12 7.99
N ARG A 71 -3.12 -19.40 8.18
CA ARG A 71 -1.83 -19.77 8.75
C ARG A 71 -0.73 -19.50 7.74
N LEU A 72 0.32 -18.80 8.15
CA LEU A 72 1.46 -18.50 7.27
C LEU A 72 2.21 -19.77 6.82
N ALA A 73 2.12 -20.84 7.61
CA ALA A 73 2.69 -22.14 7.27
C ALA A 73 1.97 -22.82 6.10
N ASP A 74 0.67 -22.53 5.92
CA ASP A 74 -0.15 -23.15 4.88
C ASP A 74 -0.03 -22.40 3.53
N LEU A 75 0.70 -21.27 3.49
CA LEU A 75 0.96 -20.54 2.27
C LEU A 75 1.93 -21.31 1.38
N ASP A 76 1.70 -21.25 0.08
CA ASP A 76 2.68 -21.70 -0.91
C ASP A 76 3.97 -20.87 -0.81
N GLY A 77 5.09 -21.44 -1.25
CA GLY A 77 6.40 -20.80 -1.12
C GLY A 77 6.48 -19.42 -1.76
N ARG A 78 5.77 -19.20 -2.88
CA ARG A 78 5.73 -17.91 -3.58
C ARG A 78 4.97 -16.85 -2.80
N ALA A 79 3.80 -17.18 -2.25
CA ALA A 79 3.01 -16.26 -1.44
C ALA A 79 3.74 -15.90 -0.15
N ARG A 80 4.38 -16.89 0.49
CA ARG A 80 5.20 -16.66 1.70
C ARG A 80 6.37 -15.73 1.42
N LEU A 81 7.13 -15.98 0.35
CA LEU A 81 8.25 -15.14 -0.07
C LEU A 81 7.77 -13.72 -0.43
N SER A 82 6.67 -13.60 -1.18
CA SER A 82 6.10 -12.30 -1.55
C SER A 82 5.66 -11.49 -0.32
N LEU A 83 5.04 -12.13 0.68
CA LEU A 83 4.65 -11.48 1.92
C LEU A 83 5.88 -11.08 2.75
N ALA A 84 6.89 -11.94 2.83
CA ALA A 84 8.14 -11.66 3.55
C ALA A 84 8.89 -10.47 2.92
N ILE A 85 9.02 -10.45 1.58
CA ILE A 85 9.63 -9.31 0.87
C ILE A 85 8.79 -8.05 1.09
N ALA A 86 7.46 -8.11 0.95
CA ALA A 86 6.60 -6.96 1.17
C ALA A 86 6.73 -6.42 2.61
N ALA A 87 6.83 -7.30 3.61
CA ALA A 87 7.02 -6.90 5.00
C ALA A 87 8.38 -6.24 5.24
N GLY A 88 9.46 -6.80 4.67
CA GLY A 88 10.78 -6.18 4.68
C GLY A 88 10.82 -4.82 3.98
N MET A 89 10.16 -4.70 2.82
CA MET A 89 10.03 -3.43 2.11
C MET A 89 9.22 -2.41 2.92
N GLY A 90 8.19 -2.84 3.65
CA GLY A 90 7.44 -1.99 4.57
C GLY A 90 8.31 -1.41 5.68
N PHE A 91 9.21 -2.19 6.27
CA PHE A 91 10.20 -1.72 7.24
C PHE A 91 11.18 -0.73 6.60
N THR A 92 11.80 -1.12 5.47
CA THR A 92 12.78 -0.27 4.77
C THR A 92 12.18 1.07 4.36
N LEU A 93 10.95 1.04 3.80
CA LEU A 93 10.18 2.23 3.47
C LEU A 93 10.05 3.17 4.68
N ASN A 94 9.51 2.65 5.78
CA ASN A 94 9.25 3.47 6.97
C ASN A 94 10.54 4.06 7.53
N LEU A 95 11.54 3.23 7.78
CA LEU A 95 12.80 3.70 8.36
C LEU A 95 13.51 4.71 7.46
N SER A 96 13.65 4.40 6.17
CA SER A 96 14.30 5.30 5.22
C SER A 96 13.60 6.65 5.11
N MET A 97 12.25 6.63 5.06
CA MET A 97 11.47 7.87 4.92
C MET A 97 11.57 8.74 6.17
N PHE A 98 11.51 8.15 7.36
CA PHE A 98 11.59 8.89 8.61
C PHE A 98 13.01 9.43 8.90
N ILE A 99 14.06 8.69 8.52
CA ILE A 99 15.42 9.23 8.54
C ILE A 99 15.57 10.36 7.50
N ALA A 100 14.97 10.24 6.32
CA ALA A 100 14.99 11.32 5.32
C ALA A 100 14.32 12.59 5.87
N PHE A 101 13.16 12.49 6.54
CA PHE A 101 12.50 13.64 7.17
C PHE A 101 13.34 14.33 8.23
N ASP A 102 14.20 13.59 8.94
CA ASP A 102 15.14 14.17 9.90
C ASP A 102 16.31 14.90 9.21
N ARG A 103 16.81 14.37 8.09
CA ARG A 103 18.01 14.86 7.40
C ARG A 103 17.77 16.01 6.43
N ILE A 104 16.66 15.98 5.69
CA ILE A 104 16.32 16.97 4.66
C ILE A 104 14.96 17.60 4.93
N THR A 105 14.64 18.68 4.20
CA THR A 105 13.29 19.27 4.31
C THR A 105 12.23 18.23 3.92
N VAL A 106 11.11 18.21 4.66
CA VAL A 106 10.01 17.25 4.41
C VAL A 106 9.53 17.32 2.96
N ALA A 107 9.42 18.52 2.39
CA ALA A 107 9.04 18.70 1.00
C ALA A 107 10.01 18.00 0.02
N LEU A 108 11.32 18.11 0.23
CA LEU A 108 12.32 17.46 -0.62
C LEU A 108 12.27 15.94 -0.47
N ALA A 109 12.08 15.42 0.75
CA ALA A 109 11.90 14.00 0.99
C ALA A 109 10.64 13.46 0.30
N LEU A 110 9.52 14.18 0.37
CA LEU A 110 8.28 13.81 -0.30
C LEU A 110 8.41 13.84 -1.84
N LEU A 111 9.12 14.82 -2.41
CA LEU A 111 9.41 14.86 -3.85
C LEU A 111 10.15 13.58 -4.30
N GLY A 112 11.18 13.18 -3.55
CA GLY A 112 11.89 11.92 -3.80
C GLY A 112 10.98 10.70 -3.66
N PHE A 113 10.24 10.61 -2.56
CA PHE A 113 9.35 9.49 -2.28
C PHE A 113 8.23 9.33 -3.31
N TYR A 114 7.57 10.42 -3.73
CA TYR A 114 6.46 10.34 -4.68
C TYR A 114 6.85 10.03 -6.12
N THR A 115 8.10 9.66 -6.37
CA THR A 115 8.50 8.99 -7.62
C THR A 115 7.97 7.54 -7.68
N TYR A 116 7.57 6.94 -6.52
CA TYR A 116 7.12 5.54 -6.47
C TYR A 116 5.93 5.21 -7.39
N PRO A 117 4.93 6.07 -7.65
CA PRO A 117 3.83 5.72 -8.55
C PRO A 117 4.30 5.50 -9.99
N VAL A 118 5.32 6.24 -10.42
CA VAL A 118 5.97 6.03 -11.72
C VAL A 118 6.69 4.69 -11.73
N LEU A 119 7.44 4.37 -10.65
CA LEU A 119 8.12 3.08 -10.51
C LEU A 119 7.13 1.91 -10.49
N VAL A 120 5.97 2.05 -9.82
CA VAL A 120 4.89 1.04 -9.83
C VAL A 120 4.34 0.86 -11.25
N ALA A 121 4.06 1.96 -11.95
CA ALA A 121 3.51 1.91 -13.31
C ALA A 121 4.48 1.20 -14.27
N VAL A 122 5.75 1.61 -14.28
CA VAL A 122 6.81 1.00 -15.08
C VAL A 122 7.01 -0.47 -14.69
N GLY A 123 7.13 -0.76 -13.40
CA GLY A 123 7.31 -2.12 -12.90
C GLY A 123 6.16 -3.06 -13.28
N ASN A 124 4.91 -2.61 -13.21
CA ASN A 124 3.75 -3.40 -13.63
C ASN A 124 3.74 -3.68 -15.14
N VAL A 125 4.18 -2.72 -15.96
CA VAL A 125 4.34 -2.93 -17.43
C VAL A 125 5.43 -3.94 -17.70
N LEU A 126 6.62 -3.76 -17.13
CA LEU A 126 7.76 -4.67 -17.32
C LEU A 126 7.46 -6.11 -16.87
N LEU A 127 6.64 -6.27 -15.83
CA LEU A 127 6.19 -7.56 -15.34
C LEU A 127 4.96 -8.11 -16.10
N GLY A 128 4.43 -7.38 -17.09
CA GLY A 128 3.24 -7.76 -17.86
C GLY A 128 1.95 -7.85 -17.01
N ARG A 129 1.91 -7.19 -15.84
CA ARG A 129 0.80 -7.30 -14.88
C ARG A 129 -0.33 -6.30 -15.15
N GLU A 130 0.02 -5.05 -15.44
CA GLU A 130 -0.94 -3.98 -15.71
C GLU A 130 -0.50 -3.19 -16.95
N PRO A 131 -1.28 -3.19 -18.05
CA PRO A 131 -0.98 -2.35 -19.19
C PRO A 131 -1.22 -0.88 -18.87
N LEU A 132 -0.36 0.00 -19.32
CA LEU A 132 -0.58 1.45 -19.29
C LEU A 132 -1.39 1.84 -20.51
N ASP A 133 -2.69 2.05 -20.33
CA ASP A 133 -3.52 2.68 -21.33
C ASP A 133 -3.31 4.22 -21.32
N ARG A 134 -3.74 4.87 -22.38
CA ARG A 134 -3.59 6.34 -22.54
C ARG A 134 -4.20 7.11 -21.35
N ARG A 135 -5.31 6.64 -20.77
CA ARG A 135 -5.98 7.31 -19.65
C ARG A 135 -5.15 7.24 -18.38
N ARG A 136 -4.52 6.08 -18.11
CA ARG A 136 -3.62 5.91 -16.96
C ARG A 136 -2.36 6.73 -17.08
N VAL A 137 -1.78 6.81 -18.31
CA VAL A 137 -0.63 7.68 -18.56
C VAL A 137 -0.99 9.14 -18.31
N VAL A 138 -2.12 9.62 -18.86
CA VAL A 138 -2.57 11.00 -18.63
C VAL A 138 -2.85 11.26 -17.15
N ALA A 139 -3.53 10.34 -16.46
CA ALA A 139 -3.78 10.47 -15.02
C ALA A 139 -2.47 10.50 -14.21
N LEU A 140 -1.51 9.63 -14.54
CA LEU A 140 -0.21 9.59 -13.86
C LEU A 140 0.57 10.90 -14.07
N VAL A 141 0.69 11.39 -15.31
CA VAL A 141 1.39 12.63 -15.61
C VAL A 141 0.72 13.80 -14.89
N LEU A 142 -0.61 13.92 -14.99
CA LEU A 142 -1.37 15.00 -14.36
C LEU A 142 -1.23 14.98 -12.82
N ALA A 143 -1.29 13.79 -12.21
CA ALA A 143 -1.13 13.64 -10.76
C ALA A 143 0.30 13.96 -10.30
N VAL A 144 1.31 13.50 -11.03
CA VAL A 144 2.72 13.81 -10.71
C VAL A 144 3.00 15.30 -10.85
N MET A 145 2.55 15.93 -11.93
CA MET A 145 2.70 17.38 -12.12
C MET A 145 1.98 18.18 -11.03
N GLY A 146 0.76 17.77 -10.67
CA GLY A 146 0.01 18.38 -9.58
C GLY A 146 0.71 18.21 -8.23
N MET A 147 1.24 17.03 -7.94
CA MET A 147 2.01 16.76 -6.73
C MET A 147 3.29 17.60 -6.68
N VAL A 148 4.05 17.69 -7.76
CA VAL A 148 5.25 18.54 -7.84
C VAL A 148 4.88 20.00 -7.56
N ALA A 149 3.77 20.50 -8.14
CA ALA A 149 3.30 21.86 -7.90
C ALA A 149 2.95 22.10 -6.42
N VAL A 150 2.23 21.16 -5.78
CA VAL A 150 1.84 21.26 -4.37
C VAL A 150 3.06 21.17 -3.45
N VAL A 151 3.95 20.20 -3.65
CA VAL A 151 5.05 19.95 -2.73
C VAL A 151 6.21 20.92 -2.95
N ALA A 152 6.55 21.24 -4.20
CA ALA A 152 7.63 22.20 -4.50
C ALA A 152 7.32 23.61 -4.01
N SER A 153 6.04 23.99 -3.95
CA SER A 153 5.64 25.29 -3.37
C SER A 153 5.89 25.42 -1.86
N GLN A 154 6.14 24.31 -1.17
CA GLN A 154 6.53 24.30 0.26
C GLN A 154 8.05 24.49 0.45
N LEU A 155 8.83 24.47 -0.63
CA LEU A 155 10.25 24.78 -0.57
C LEU A 155 10.41 26.30 -0.46
N ASP A 156 10.75 26.78 0.73
CA ASP A 156 11.07 28.19 0.96
C ASP A 156 12.57 28.40 0.79
N PRO A 157 13.01 29.11 -0.27
CA PRO A 157 14.42 29.43 -0.44
C PRO A 157 14.98 30.34 0.64
N ALA A 158 14.12 31.15 1.28
CA ALA A 158 14.54 32.09 2.34
C ALA A 158 14.74 31.36 3.69
N ALA A 159 13.94 30.31 3.96
CA ALA A 159 14.14 29.49 5.16
C ALA A 159 15.33 28.51 5.03
N GLY A 160 15.92 28.42 3.84
CA GLY A 160 17.02 27.50 3.52
C GLY A 160 16.53 26.07 3.26
N ILE A 161 16.93 25.52 2.12
CA ILE A 161 16.66 24.11 1.79
C ILE A 161 17.74 23.27 2.47
N ARG A 162 17.35 22.45 3.44
CA ARG A 162 18.26 21.46 4.01
C ARG A 162 18.46 20.35 2.97
N PHE A 163 19.65 20.29 2.39
CA PHE A 163 20.06 19.28 1.43
C PHE A 163 21.12 18.37 2.04
N ASP A 164 20.85 17.07 2.01
CA ASP A 164 21.80 16.02 2.35
C ASP A 164 21.64 14.87 1.33
N ALA A 165 22.71 14.50 0.66
CA ALA A 165 22.68 13.45 -0.37
C ALA A 165 22.21 12.09 0.19
N ILE A 166 22.56 11.79 1.47
CA ILE A 166 22.10 10.57 2.14
C ILE A 166 20.58 10.65 2.35
N GLY A 167 20.05 11.79 2.80
CA GLY A 167 18.61 11.98 2.97
C GLY A 167 17.83 11.84 1.67
N VAL A 168 18.33 12.38 0.55
CA VAL A 168 17.74 12.20 -0.78
C VAL A 168 17.81 10.73 -1.21
N GLY A 169 18.96 10.07 -1.02
CA GLY A 169 19.12 8.63 -1.30
C GLY A 169 18.14 7.76 -0.51
N LEU A 170 17.89 8.10 0.76
CA LEU A 170 16.91 7.40 1.61
C LEU A 170 15.48 7.63 1.14
N ALA A 171 15.12 8.84 0.71
CA ALA A 171 13.80 9.12 0.14
C ALA A 171 13.54 8.30 -1.15
N LEU A 172 14.56 8.18 -2.01
CA LEU A 172 14.48 7.32 -3.21
C LEU A 172 14.44 5.83 -2.86
N ALA A 173 15.20 5.39 -1.85
CA ALA A 173 15.14 4.01 -1.34
C ALA A 173 13.75 3.69 -0.78
N ALA A 174 13.11 4.65 -0.09
CA ALA A 174 11.74 4.53 0.36
C ALA A 174 10.76 4.40 -0.83
N ALA A 175 10.96 5.20 -1.90
CA ALA A 175 10.16 5.10 -3.12
C ALA A 175 10.28 3.73 -3.80
N CYS A 176 11.50 3.19 -3.94
CA CYS A 176 11.72 1.86 -4.49
C CYS A 176 11.07 0.78 -3.62
N SER A 177 11.22 0.87 -2.30
CA SER A 177 10.61 -0.07 -1.35
C SER A 177 9.09 -0.03 -1.44
N GLN A 178 8.50 1.15 -1.53
CA GLN A 178 7.06 1.33 -1.71
C GLN A 178 6.57 0.74 -3.04
N ALA A 179 7.33 0.93 -4.12
CA ALA A 179 6.96 0.36 -5.42
C ALA A 179 6.95 -1.18 -5.39
N VAL A 180 7.98 -1.79 -4.82
CA VAL A 180 8.02 -3.25 -4.63
C VAL A 180 6.89 -3.74 -3.74
N PHE A 181 6.64 -3.06 -2.62
CA PHE A 181 5.52 -3.36 -1.72
C PHE A 181 4.19 -3.36 -2.47
N VAL A 182 3.88 -2.31 -3.23
CA VAL A 182 2.61 -2.17 -3.98
C VAL A 182 2.47 -3.26 -5.04
N ILE A 183 3.53 -3.52 -5.81
CA ILE A 183 3.53 -4.54 -6.87
C ILE A 183 3.28 -5.94 -6.30
N LEU A 184 3.92 -6.29 -5.19
CA LEU A 184 3.73 -7.59 -4.53
C LEU A 184 2.37 -7.70 -3.84
N SER A 185 1.88 -6.60 -3.26
CA SER A 185 0.61 -6.55 -2.53
C SER A 185 -0.61 -6.78 -3.41
N ARG A 186 -0.52 -6.51 -4.72
CA ARG A 186 -1.62 -6.70 -5.67
C ARG A 186 -2.02 -8.17 -5.81
N SER A 187 -1.04 -9.07 -5.95
CA SER A 187 -1.29 -10.47 -6.28
C SER A 187 -0.41 -11.49 -5.55
N GLY A 188 0.73 -11.07 -5.01
CA GLY A 188 1.76 -11.98 -4.49
C GLY A 188 1.32 -12.82 -3.29
N TYR A 189 0.41 -12.30 -2.46
CA TYR A 189 -0.14 -12.97 -1.26
C TYR A 189 -1.62 -12.65 -1.07
N ARG A 190 -2.38 -12.63 -2.15
CA ARG A 190 -3.81 -12.24 -2.14
C ARG A 190 -4.70 -13.16 -1.30
N VAL A 191 -4.25 -14.41 -1.09
CA VAL A 191 -4.92 -15.38 -0.23
C VAL A 191 -4.96 -14.95 1.25
N VAL A 192 -4.00 -14.11 1.68
CA VAL A 192 -3.98 -13.54 3.04
C VAL A 192 -4.88 -12.31 3.09
N PRO A 193 -5.86 -12.21 4.00
CA PRO A 193 -6.66 -11.00 4.18
C PRO A 193 -5.81 -9.75 4.39
N ALA A 194 -6.29 -8.58 3.93
CA ALA A 194 -5.49 -7.35 3.96
C ALA A 194 -5.09 -6.93 5.38
N ASP A 195 -6.00 -7.03 6.33
CA ASP A 195 -5.77 -6.75 7.75
C ASP A 195 -4.71 -7.69 8.36
N GLN A 196 -4.81 -8.99 8.09
CA GLN A 196 -3.82 -9.96 8.55
C GLN A 196 -2.44 -9.72 7.90
N ALA A 197 -2.40 -9.44 6.59
CA ALA A 197 -1.15 -9.12 5.90
C ALA A 197 -0.51 -7.85 6.49
N MET A 198 -1.30 -6.82 6.80
CA MET A 198 -0.78 -5.60 7.43
C MET A 198 -0.32 -5.83 8.86
N ALA A 199 -0.98 -6.70 9.62
CA ALA A 199 -0.47 -7.11 10.94
C ALA A 199 0.92 -7.74 10.83
N VAL A 200 1.15 -8.60 9.82
CA VAL A 200 2.48 -9.19 9.56
C VAL A 200 3.50 -8.11 9.18
N VAL A 201 3.16 -7.19 8.28
CA VAL A 201 4.04 -6.08 7.88
C VAL A 201 4.44 -5.22 9.07
N LEU A 202 3.48 -4.85 9.92
CA LEU A 202 3.75 -4.04 11.11
C LEU A 202 4.55 -4.82 12.16
N ALA A 203 4.27 -6.11 12.35
CA ALA A 203 5.06 -6.97 13.26
C ALA A 203 6.53 -7.05 12.81
N VAL A 204 6.78 -7.25 11.51
CA VAL A 204 8.14 -7.26 10.94
C VAL A 204 8.79 -5.89 11.10
N THR A 205 8.05 -4.79 10.86
CA THR A 205 8.57 -3.43 11.06
C THR A 205 9.05 -3.24 12.52
N VAL A 206 8.25 -3.64 13.49
CA VAL A 206 8.63 -3.57 14.92
C VAL A 206 9.82 -4.47 15.21
N GLY A 207 9.77 -5.74 14.80
CA GLY A 207 10.84 -6.70 15.03
C GLY A 207 12.17 -6.26 14.44
N CYS A 208 12.17 -5.75 13.19
CA CYS A 208 13.36 -5.21 12.54
C CYS A 208 13.86 -3.92 13.22
N SER A 209 12.95 -3.04 13.69
CA SER A 209 13.35 -1.84 14.44
C SER A 209 14.02 -2.21 15.75
N LEU A 210 13.48 -3.18 16.50
CA LEU A 210 14.07 -3.68 17.74
C LEU A 210 15.43 -4.35 17.49
N ALA A 211 15.51 -5.20 16.46
CA ALA A 211 16.77 -5.86 16.09
C ALA A 211 17.86 -4.85 15.69
N LEU A 212 17.49 -3.81 14.93
CA LEU A 212 18.39 -2.75 14.54
C LEU A 212 18.84 -1.94 15.76
N ALA A 213 17.94 -1.59 16.68
CA ALA A 213 18.28 -0.88 17.91
C ALA A 213 19.30 -1.66 18.76
N VAL A 214 19.12 -2.99 18.86
CA VAL A 214 20.09 -3.86 19.56
C VAL A 214 21.42 -3.88 18.82
N ALA A 215 21.40 -4.06 17.51
CA ALA A 215 22.61 -4.16 16.69
C ALA A 215 23.44 -2.87 16.68
N THR A 216 22.79 -1.70 16.77
CA THR A 216 23.46 -0.39 16.78
C THR A 216 23.72 0.16 18.18
N GLY A 217 23.31 -0.54 19.23
CA GLY A 217 23.41 -0.05 20.60
C GLY A 217 22.41 1.06 20.96
N ALA A 218 21.44 1.33 20.07
CA ALA A 218 20.45 2.41 20.24
C ALA A 218 19.19 1.98 21.03
N THR A 219 19.32 0.99 21.92
CA THR A 219 18.17 0.50 22.72
C THR A 219 17.64 1.54 23.68
N ALA A 220 18.47 2.45 24.18
CA ALA A 220 18.06 3.54 25.06
C ALA A 220 17.06 4.49 24.37
N THR A 221 17.21 4.74 23.06
CA THR A 221 16.29 5.62 22.33
C THR A 221 14.87 5.06 22.28
N LEU A 222 14.70 3.74 22.32
CA LEU A 222 13.39 3.10 22.39
C LEU A 222 12.66 3.34 23.72
N ALA A 223 13.39 3.65 24.79
CA ALA A 223 12.79 3.96 26.10
C ALA A 223 12.24 5.40 26.17
N TYR A 224 12.57 6.25 25.21
CA TYR A 224 12.21 7.67 25.23
C TYR A 224 10.74 7.98 25.57
N PRO A 225 9.71 7.30 25.02
CA PRO A 225 8.32 7.56 25.38
C PRO A 225 7.96 7.19 26.84
N LEU A 226 8.76 6.40 27.52
CA LEU A 226 8.60 6.09 28.94
C LEU A 226 9.19 7.22 29.82
N GLU A 227 10.22 7.89 29.32
CA GLU A 227 10.87 9.03 29.98
C GLU A 227 10.12 10.34 29.71
N ALA A 228 9.51 10.46 28.51
CA ALA A 228 8.73 11.61 28.07
C ALA A 228 7.29 11.22 27.69
N PRO A 229 6.40 10.95 28.70
CA PRO A 229 5.04 10.47 28.42
C PRO A 229 4.16 11.43 27.60
N SER A 230 4.55 12.69 27.49
CA SER A 230 3.86 13.69 26.66
C SER A 230 3.79 13.34 25.17
N VAL A 231 4.70 12.46 24.67
CA VAL A 231 4.68 12.00 23.26
C VAL A 231 3.71 10.82 23.05
N VAL A 232 3.24 10.16 24.11
CA VAL A 232 2.38 8.96 24.01
C VAL A 232 1.06 9.22 23.28
N PRO A 233 0.34 10.34 23.52
CA PRO A 233 -0.88 10.64 22.75
C PRO A 233 -0.60 10.78 21.24
N LEU A 234 0.51 11.43 20.87
CA LEU A 234 0.95 11.58 19.48
C LEU A 234 1.26 10.23 18.84
N LEU A 235 1.99 9.35 19.55
CA LEU A 235 2.30 8.00 19.10
C LEU A 235 1.04 7.14 18.97
N SER A 236 0.10 7.27 19.90
CA SER A 236 -1.18 6.55 19.86
C SER A 236 -2.01 6.98 18.66
N PHE A 237 -2.11 8.29 18.40
CA PHE A 237 -2.79 8.82 17.25
C PHE A 237 -2.12 8.35 15.94
N THR A 238 -0.81 8.52 15.80
CA THR A 238 -0.08 8.14 14.59
C THR A 238 -0.06 6.64 14.36
N GLY A 239 0.01 5.83 15.43
CA GLY A 239 -0.07 4.38 15.36
C GLY A 239 -1.44 3.89 14.85
N LEU A 240 -2.52 4.51 15.32
CA LEU A 240 -3.87 4.13 14.91
C LEU A 240 -4.27 4.74 13.57
N PHE A 241 -4.20 6.07 13.45
CA PHE A 241 -4.75 6.83 12.31
C PHE A 241 -3.76 7.09 11.18
N ALA A 242 -2.46 6.90 11.42
CA ALA A 242 -1.45 7.06 10.38
C ALA A 242 -0.57 5.80 10.17
N ALA A 243 -0.90 4.66 10.85
CA ALA A 243 -0.29 3.37 10.56
C ALA A 243 -1.36 2.28 10.35
N ALA A 244 -2.12 1.87 11.38
CA ALA A 244 -3.03 0.73 11.29
C ALA A 244 -4.13 0.92 10.23
N ILE A 245 -5.00 1.91 10.44
CA ILE A 245 -6.17 2.13 9.59
C ILE A 245 -5.78 2.41 8.14
N PRO A 246 -4.93 3.42 7.83
CA PRO A 246 -4.64 3.75 6.44
C PRO A 246 -3.89 2.64 5.71
N SER A 247 -3.04 1.88 6.40
CA SER A 247 -2.32 0.76 5.76
C SER A 247 -3.26 -0.38 5.37
N MET A 248 -4.24 -0.73 6.21
CA MET A 248 -5.27 -1.72 5.87
C MET A 248 -6.13 -1.22 4.70
N LEU A 249 -6.54 0.05 4.71
CA LEU A 249 -7.31 0.66 3.64
C LEU A 249 -6.51 0.70 2.34
N PHE A 250 -5.25 1.10 2.39
CA PHE A 250 -4.37 1.16 1.23
C PHE A 250 -4.14 -0.21 0.60
N LEU A 251 -3.83 -1.24 1.40
CA LEU A 251 -3.68 -2.60 0.89
C LEU A 251 -4.98 -3.14 0.27
N THR A 252 -6.12 -2.84 0.90
CA THR A 252 -7.44 -3.17 0.33
C THR A 252 -7.65 -2.44 -0.99
N GLY A 253 -7.32 -1.16 -1.05
CA GLY A 253 -7.37 -0.34 -2.25
C GLY A 253 -6.50 -0.87 -3.38
N ILE A 254 -5.24 -1.23 -3.12
CA ILE A 254 -4.34 -1.86 -4.11
C ILE A 254 -5.01 -3.08 -4.75
N ARG A 255 -5.69 -3.88 -3.96
CA ARG A 255 -6.38 -5.09 -4.43
C ARG A 255 -7.62 -4.81 -5.26
N LEU A 256 -8.29 -3.68 -5.02
CA LEU A 256 -9.51 -3.26 -5.71
C LEU A 256 -9.22 -2.49 -7.02
N VAL A 257 -8.35 -1.47 -6.95
CA VAL A 257 -8.13 -0.55 -8.09
C VAL A 257 -6.83 -0.84 -8.87
N GLY A 258 -6.02 -1.78 -8.41
CA GLY A 258 -4.70 -2.08 -9.00
C GLY A 258 -3.58 -1.26 -8.38
N GLY A 259 -2.34 -1.72 -8.59
CA GLY A 259 -1.16 -1.07 -8.01
C GLY A 259 -0.92 0.32 -8.59
N THR A 260 -0.96 0.46 -9.92
CA THR A 260 -0.82 1.74 -10.61
C THR A 260 -1.91 2.72 -10.19
N GLY A 261 -3.18 2.25 -10.14
CA GLY A 261 -4.30 3.08 -9.74
C GLY A 261 -4.17 3.57 -8.30
N ALA A 262 -3.84 2.69 -7.37
CA ALA A 262 -3.64 3.04 -5.97
C ALA A 262 -2.47 4.03 -5.80
N GLY A 263 -1.36 3.85 -6.53
CA GLY A 263 -0.24 4.78 -6.51
C GLY A 263 -0.61 6.19 -6.98
N ILE A 264 -1.38 6.31 -8.07
CA ILE A 264 -1.87 7.62 -8.57
C ILE A 264 -2.79 8.30 -7.54
N LEU A 265 -3.72 7.54 -6.94
CA LEU A 265 -4.66 8.08 -5.96
C LEU A 265 -3.96 8.52 -4.67
N MET A 266 -2.89 7.85 -4.28
CA MET A 266 -2.09 8.23 -3.10
C MET A 266 -1.39 9.58 -3.27
N LEU A 267 -1.21 10.09 -4.49
CA LEU A 267 -0.70 11.46 -4.71
C LEU A 267 -1.65 12.55 -4.17
N PHE A 268 -2.82 12.17 -3.69
CA PHE A 268 -3.70 13.05 -2.92
C PHE A 268 -3.19 13.36 -1.50
N GLU A 269 -2.30 12.55 -0.96
CA GLU A 269 -1.71 12.72 0.38
C GLU A 269 -1.12 14.11 0.62
N PRO A 270 -0.23 14.66 -0.24
CA PRO A 270 0.31 16.01 -0.02
C PRO A 270 -0.73 17.12 -0.11
N VAL A 271 -1.83 16.93 -0.86
CA VAL A 271 -2.92 17.90 -0.91
C VAL A 271 -3.57 18.06 0.47
N VAL A 272 -3.81 16.93 1.13
CA VAL A 272 -4.37 16.91 2.49
C VAL A 272 -3.39 17.51 3.50
N GLY A 273 -2.09 17.17 3.37
CA GLY A 273 -1.05 17.73 4.25
C GLY A 273 -1.01 19.26 4.18
N VAL A 274 -1.05 19.83 2.98
CA VAL A 274 -1.08 21.28 2.75
C VAL A 274 -2.37 21.92 3.26
N ALA A 275 -3.51 21.32 2.94
CA ALA A 275 -4.81 21.82 3.39
C ALA A 275 -4.91 21.83 4.93
N LEU A 276 -4.37 20.80 5.57
CA LEU A 276 -4.32 20.69 7.02
C LEU A 276 -3.40 21.74 7.65
N ALA A 277 -2.22 21.96 7.06
CA ALA A 277 -1.30 23.02 7.50
C ALA A 277 -1.95 24.40 7.37
N ALA A 278 -2.58 24.71 6.24
CA ALA A 278 -3.30 25.95 6.03
C ALA A 278 -4.41 26.17 7.07
N TRP A 279 -5.18 25.12 7.37
CA TRP A 279 -6.26 25.21 8.35
C TRP A 279 -5.77 25.33 9.80
N LEU A 280 -4.75 24.56 10.18
CA LEU A 280 -4.25 24.53 11.57
C LEU A 280 -3.36 25.72 11.90
N LEU A 281 -2.56 26.18 10.92
CA LEU A 281 -1.57 27.24 11.11
C LEU A 281 -2.07 28.60 10.60
N GLY A 282 -3.26 28.66 9.98
CA GLY A 282 -3.81 29.88 9.39
C GLY A 282 -3.03 30.38 8.17
N GLU A 283 -2.28 29.51 7.51
CA GLU A 283 -1.49 29.84 6.32
C GLU A 283 -2.38 29.99 5.09
N GLY A 284 -2.13 31.02 4.28
CA GLY A 284 -2.83 31.20 3.01
C GLY A 284 -2.40 30.12 2.00
N LEU A 285 -3.36 29.51 1.31
CA LEU A 285 -3.07 28.60 0.22
C LEU A 285 -2.54 29.37 -0.99
N ALA A 286 -1.35 29.03 -1.47
CA ALA A 286 -0.80 29.57 -2.70
C ALA A 286 -1.61 29.06 -3.91
N THR A 287 -1.81 29.90 -4.93
CA THR A 287 -2.55 29.54 -6.15
C THR A 287 -2.01 28.27 -6.79
N ILE A 288 -0.68 28.07 -6.78
CA ILE A 288 -0.02 26.88 -7.33
C ILE A 288 -0.41 25.59 -6.57
N GLN A 289 -0.66 25.67 -5.25
CA GLN A 289 -1.12 24.54 -4.44
C GLN A 289 -2.55 24.16 -4.79
N VAL A 290 -3.43 25.17 -4.98
CA VAL A 290 -4.82 24.94 -5.39
C VAL A 290 -4.86 24.31 -6.78
N VAL A 291 -4.13 24.87 -7.76
CA VAL A 291 -4.05 24.31 -9.13
C VAL A 291 -3.49 22.89 -9.12
N GLY A 292 -2.42 22.63 -8.37
CA GLY A 292 -1.84 21.30 -8.22
C GLY A 292 -2.80 20.31 -7.58
N GLY A 293 -3.51 20.71 -6.53
CA GLY A 293 -4.55 19.89 -5.89
C GLY A 293 -5.70 19.53 -6.82
N LEU A 294 -6.18 20.50 -7.61
CA LEU A 294 -7.22 20.27 -8.64
C LEU A 294 -6.73 19.32 -9.73
N ALA A 295 -5.46 19.40 -10.13
CA ALA A 295 -4.87 18.47 -11.10
C ALA A 295 -4.86 17.03 -10.56
N ILE A 296 -4.51 16.82 -9.29
CA ILE A 296 -4.54 15.51 -8.64
C ILE A 296 -5.99 14.96 -8.58
N LEU A 297 -6.96 15.79 -8.21
CA LEU A 297 -8.37 15.39 -8.20
C LEU A 297 -8.88 15.06 -9.60
N ALA A 298 -8.49 15.83 -10.63
CA ALA A 298 -8.82 15.52 -12.02
C ALA A 298 -8.20 14.18 -12.47
N ALA A 299 -6.97 13.89 -12.07
CA ALA A 299 -6.33 12.60 -12.33
C ALA A 299 -7.10 11.44 -11.67
N ALA A 300 -7.57 11.60 -10.43
CA ALA A 300 -8.40 10.62 -9.76
C ALA A 300 -9.72 10.36 -10.48
N LEU A 301 -10.37 11.41 -11.01
CA LEU A 301 -11.59 11.30 -11.81
C LEU A 301 -11.35 10.59 -13.16
N ILE A 302 -10.23 10.88 -13.82
CA ILE A 302 -9.83 10.20 -15.07
C ILE A 302 -9.63 8.71 -14.78
N LEU A 303 -8.93 8.39 -13.69
CA LEU A 303 -8.67 7.01 -13.30
C LEU A 303 -9.95 6.24 -12.95
N GLN A 304 -10.90 6.90 -12.26
CA GLN A 304 -12.21 6.31 -11.94
C GLN A 304 -13.00 5.91 -13.20
N ARG A 305 -12.81 6.64 -14.30
CA ARG A 305 -13.44 6.34 -15.61
C ARG A 305 -12.65 5.34 -16.45
N ALA A 306 -11.41 5.01 -16.06
CA ALA A 306 -10.62 4.00 -16.74
C ALA A 306 -11.15 2.59 -16.36
N ALA A 307 -11.09 1.65 -17.31
CA ALA A 307 -11.43 0.26 -16.98
C ALA A 307 -10.40 -0.31 -15.98
N PRO A 308 -10.83 -1.18 -15.03
CA PRO A 308 -9.89 -1.92 -14.19
C PRO A 308 -8.95 -2.73 -15.11
N PRO A 309 -7.69 -2.97 -14.68
CA PRO A 309 -6.80 -3.85 -15.42
C PRO A 309 -7.48 -5.19 -15.54
N GLY A 310 -7.76 -5.61 -16.76
CA GLY A 310 -8.23 -6.97 -17.03
C GLY A 310 -7.22 -7.92 -16.41
N GLU A 311 -7.67 -8.73 -15.47
CA GLU A 311 -6.88 -9.85 -14.97
C GLU A 311 -6.61 -10.74 -16.19
N ARG A 312 -5.43 -10.64 -16.79
CA ARG A 312 -4.97 -11.70 -17.67
C ARG A 312 -4.83 -12.90 -16.76
N VAL A 313 -5.89 -13.70 -16.71
CA VAL A 313 -5.76 -15.08 -16.30
C VAL A 313 -4.66 -15.61 -17.22
N VAL A 314 -3.46 -15.79 -16.70
CA VAL A 314 -2.49 -16.66 -17.33
C VAL A 314 -3.23 -18.00 -17.35
N ALA A 315 -3.82 -18.31 -18.48
CA ALA A 315 -4.39 -19.63 -18.70
C ALA A 315 -3.25 -20.58 -18.33
N ALA A 316 -3.47 -21.36 -17.29
CA ALA A 316 -2.62 -22.51 -17.03
C ALA A 316 -2.51 -23.22 -18.38
N PRO A 317 -1.30 -23.64 -18.83
CA PRO A 317 -1.19 -24.44 -20.03
C PRO A 317 -2.25 -25.51 -19.91
N ALA A 318 -3.13 -25.59 -20.91
CA ALA A 318 -4.13 -26.63 -20.97
C ALA A 318 -3.34 -27.93 -20.77
N VAL A 319 -3.53 -28.55 -19.62
CA VAL A 319 -3.18 -29.97 -19.47
C VAL A 319 -4.06 -30.60 -20.52
N GLU A 320 -3.48 -30.95 -21.64
CA GLU A 320 -4.08 -31.82 -22.61
C GLU A 320 -4.55 -33.04 -21.80
N ALA A 321 -5.84 -33.05 -21.49
CA ALA A 321 -6.45 -34.22 -20.90
C ALA A 321 -6.30 -35.29 -21.97
N ASP A 322 -5.33 -36.16 -21.77
CA ASP A 322 -5.22 -37.41 -22.44
C ASP A 322 -6.49 -38.20 -22.08
N THR A 323 -7.53 -37.97 -22.85
CA THR A 323 -8.79 -38.70 -22.73
C THR A 323 -8.49 -40.06 -23.35
N PRO A 324 -8.42 -41.13 -22.57
CA PRO A 324 -8.31 -42.47 -23.17
C PRO A 324 -9.48 -42.61 -24.13
N ALA A 325 -9.18 -43.00 -25.36
CA ALA A 325 -10.18 -43.33 -26.36
C ALA A 325 -11.23 -44.25 -25.73
N ALA A 326 -12.48 -43.80 -25.69
CA ALA A 326 -13.58 -44.62 -25.23
C ALA A 326 -13.66 -45.85 -26.12
N ASP A 327 -13.54 -47.03 -25.54
CA ASP A 327 -13.78 -48.30 -26.23
C ASP A 327 -15.16 -48.27 -26.90
N PRO A 328 -15.30 -48.78 -28.13
CA PRO A 328 -16.56 -48.79 -28.85
C PRO A 328 -17.58 -49.60 -28.08
N VAL A 329 -18.72 -48.99 -27.77
CA VAL A 329 -19.87 -49.62 -27.11
C VAL A 329 -20.31 -50.87 -27.95
N PRO A 330 -20.34 -52.06 -27.38
CA PRO A 330 -20.79 -53.23 -28.11
C PRO A 330 -22.27 -53.09 -28.50
N PRO A 331 -22.69 -53.66 -29.65
CA PRO A 331 -24.06 -53.57 -30.13
C PRO A 331 -25.05 -54.30 -29.19
N PRO A 332 -26.31 -53.81 -29.05
CA PRO A 332 -27.27 -54.37 -28.14
C PRO A 332 -27.62 -55.77 -28.58
N LEU A 333 -27.69 -56.73 -27.63
CA LEU A 333 -28.09 -58.12 -27.83
C LEU A 333 -29.54 -58.19 -28.33
N PRO A 334 -29.88 -59.09 -29.27
CA PRO A 334 -31.23 -59.27 -29.78
C PRO A 334 -32.14 -59.77 -28.67
N LEU A 335 -33.29 -59.13 -28.50
CA LEU A 335 -34.37 -59.57 -27.60
C LEU A 335 -34.85 -60.93 -28.02
N ARG A 336 -34.73 -61.94 -27.15
CA ARG A 336 -35.35 -63.25 -27.31
C ARG A 336 -36.89 -63.10 -27.33
N GLY A 337 -37.45 -63.45 -28.45
CA GLY A 337 -38.89 -63.51 -28.58
C GLY A 337 -39.50 -64.50 -27.60
N SER A 338 -40.52 -64.06 -26.89
CA SER A 338 -41.40 -64.96 -26.12
C SER A 338 -42.31 -65.70 -27.11
N GLU A 339 -41.99 -66.91 -27.37
CA GLU A 339 -42.96 -67.81 -28.01
C GLU A 339 -44.06 -68.15 -27.00
N GLY A 340 -45.28 -67.98 -27.48
CA GLY A 340 -46.49 -68.24 -26.76
C GLY A 340 -46.80 -69.71 -26.57
N SER A 341 -47.51 -69.99 -25.54
CA SER A 341 -48.32 -71.25 -25.42
C SER A 341 -49.75 -70.88 -25.15
N GLN A 342 -50.57 -71.18 -26.11
CA GLN A 342 -52.01 -71.55 -25.94
C GLN A 342 -52.10 -73.03 -25.94
N PRO A 343 -53.21 -73.65 -25.55
CA PRO A 343 -54.50 -73.14 -25.06
C PRO A 343 -54.76 -73.29 -23.57
#